data_72299f3d713c80dfc50fc8f34d2f002b
#
_entry.id   72299f3d713c80dfc50fc8f34d2f002b
#
_cell.length_a   1.000
_cell.length_b   1.000
_cell.length_c   1.000
_cell.angle_alpha   90.00
_cell.angle_beta   90.00
_cell.angle_gamma   90.00
#
_symmetry.space_group_name_H-M   'P 1'
#
loop_
_entity.id
_entity.type
_entity.pdbx_description
1 polymer ?
#
loop_
_entity_poly.entity_id
_entity_poly.type
_entity_poly.pdbx_seq_one_letter_code
_entity_poly.pdbx_strand_id
1 'polypeptide(L)'
;MKFIYPGSFDPITNGHLDIINKITSIVTGDNPVSVLVMNSDTKKHMFAHEQRIEMVKKTLKQHMPLFNVEGFDGNINDYIESQWPKYDVIIVRGLRNNTDFDYEMMYETFTRRFSAQTIYMTPSPENIFVSSSLVRNLINTGADYDDLVPWI
;
A
#
# COMPACT_ATOMS: atom_id res chain seq x y z
N MET A 1 -16.09 -1.25 10.10
CA MET A 1 -14.68 -0.84 9.89
C MET A 1 -14.34 -0.99 8.42
N LYS A 2 -13.41 -0.20 7.90
CA LYS A 2 -12.84 -0.35 6.56
C LYS A 2 -11.32 -0.41 6.69
N PHE A 3 -10.73 -1.47 6.17
CA PHE A 3 -9.27 -1.62 6.14
C PHE A 3 -8.72 -0.99 4.85
N ILE A 4 -7.68 -0.18 4.98
CA ILE A 4 -7.00 0.40 3.83
C ILE A 4 -5.50 0.12 3.90
N TYR A 5 -4.91 -0.22 2.76
CA TYR A 5 -3.47 -0.31 2.59
C TYR A 5 -3.01 0.74 1.60
N PRO A 6 -2.64 1.94 2.09
CA PRO A 6 -2.23 3.05 1.22
C PRO A 6 -0.77 2.94 0.83
N GLY A 7 -0.47 3.29 -0.41
CA GLY A 7 0.89 3.34 -0.93
C GLY A 7 0.95 4.00 -2.31
N SER A 8 2.15 4.33 -2.74
CA SER A 8 2.37 4.84 -4.11
C SER A 8 2.31 3.71 -5.15
N PHE A 9 2.76 2.50 -4.78
CA PHE A 9 2.84 1.33 -5.68
C PHE A 9 3.50 1.67 -7.02
N ASP A 10 4.70 2.21 -6.95
CA ASP A 10 5.44 2.76 -8.10
C ASP A 10 6.76 2.00 -8.36
N PRO A 11 6.69 0.73 -8.80
CA PRO A 11 5.51 -0.10 -9.01
C PRO A 11 5.09 -0.93 -7.78
N ILE A 12 3.99 -1.68 -7.87
CA ILE A 12 3.66 -2.75 -6.90
C ILE A 12 4.73 -3.84 -6.96
N THR A 13 5.08 -4.42 -5.81
CA THR A 13 6.14 -5.43 -5.67
C THR A 13 5.65 -6.65 -4.89
N ASN A 14 6.43 -7.73 -4.90
CA ASN A 14 6.16 -8.92 -4.08
C ASN A 14 6.14 -8.60 -2.57
N GLY A 15 6.91 -7.59 -2.13
CA GLY A 15 6.83 -7.10 -0.75
C GLY A 15 5.47 -6.49 -0.40
N HIS A 16 4.85 -5.75 -1.33
CA HIS A 16 3.49 -5.25 -1.13
C HIS A 16 2.45 -6.39 -1.14
N LEU A 17 2.58 -7.32 -2.09
CA LEU A 17 1.67 -8.46 -2.18
C LEU A 17 1.71 -9.32 -0.92
N ASP A 18 2.88 -9.50 -0.32
CA ASP A 18 3.04 -10.22 0.94
C ASP A 18 2.27 -9.55 2.10
N ILE A 19 2.35 -8.22 2.23
CA ILE A 19 1.55 -7.47 3.21
C ILE A 19 0.04 -7.62 2.92
N ILE A 20 -0.36 -7.50 1.65
CA ILE A 20 -1.77 -7.67 1.25
C ILE A 20 -2.28 -9.06 1.63
N ASN A 21 -1.48 -10.11 1.42
CA ASN A 21 -1.77 -11.46 1.85
C ASN A 21 -2.01 -11.55 3.36
N LYS A 22 -1.16 -10.89 4.16
CA LYS A 22 -1.28 -10.90 5.62
C LYS A 22 -2.52 -10.15 6.12
N ILE A 23 -3.00 -9.14 5.39
CA ILE A 23 -4.24 -8.44 5.74
C ILE A 23 -5.41 -9.42 5.77
N THR A 24 -5.47 -10.42 4.90
CA THR A 24 -6.54 -11.42 4.88
C THR A 24 -6.69 -12.17 6.20
N SER A 25 -5.59 -12.32 6.94
CA SER A 25 -5.61 -13.05 8.23
C SER A 25 -6.19 -12.26 9.39
N ILE A 26 -6.29 -10.93 9.26
CA ILE A 26 -6.80 -10.05 10.33
C ILE A 26 -8.17 -9.47 10.04
N VAL A 27 -8.59 -9.48 8.78
CA VAL A 27 -9.93 -9.00 8.39
C VAL A 27 -10.95 -10.08 8.66
N THR A 28 -11.95 -9.74 9.45
CA THR A 28 -13.05 -10.65 9.81
C THR A 28 -14.39 -10.14 9.27
N GLY A 29 -15.27 -11.07 8.90
CA GLY A 29 -16.60 -10.75 8.40
C GLY A 29 -16.57 -9.97 7.07
N ASP A 30 -17.60 -9.18 6.84
CA ASP A 30 -17.80 -8.42 5.59
C ASP A 30 -17.14 -7.03 5.60
N ASN A 31 -16.08 -6.85 6.39
CA ASN A 31 -15.36 -5.57 6.41
C ASN A 31 -14.67 -5.32 5.05
N PRO A 32 -14.94 -4.18 4.41
CA PRO A 32 -14.29 -3.88 3.14
C PRO A 32 -12.79 -3.65 3.31
N VAL A 33 -12.02 -4.13 2.35
CA VAL A 33 -10.57 -3.93 2.26
C VAL A 33 -10.24 -3.26 0.95
N SER A 34 -9.47 -2.18 1.02
CA SER A 34 -9.02 -1.45 -0.17
C SER A 34 -7.51 -1.28 -0.19
N VAL A 35 -6.90 -1.58 -1.32
CA VAL A 35 -5.56 -1.11 -1.64
C VAL A 35 -5.71 0.28 -2.25
N LEU A 36 -5.16 1.29 -1.58
CA LEU A 36 -5.32 2.69 -1.94
C LEU A 36 -4.07 3.20 -2.65
N VAL A 37 -4.16 3.36 -3.96
CA VAL A 37 -3.06 3.89 -4.78
C VAL A 37 -3.05 5.40 -4.67
N MET A 38 -2.11 5.90 -3.86
CA MET A 38 -1.99 7.34 -3.60
C MET A 38 -1.22 8.04 -4.73
N ASN A 39 -1.69 9.23 -5.08
CA ASN A 39 -0.97 10.16 -5.90
C ASN A 39 -0.57 11.38 -5.06
N SER A 40 0.64 11.87 -5.24
CA SER A 40 1.14 13.03 -4.52
C SER A 40 1.87 13.94 -5.50
N ASP A 41 1.48 15.19 -5.55
CA ASP A 41 2.13 16.22 -6.38
C ASP A 41 3.58 16.52 -5.96
N THR A 42 3.94 16.13 -4.73
CA THR A 42 5.28 16.35 -4.18
C THR A 42 6.29 15.25 -4.53
N LYS A 43 5.81 14.11 -5.07
CA LYS A 43 6.67 12.98 -5.46
C LYS A 43 6.69 12.81 -6.97
N LYS A 44 7.91 12.69 -7.53
CA LYS A 44 8.08 12.25 -8.91
C LYS A 44 7.93 10.72 -8.96
N HIS A 45 6.91 10.25 -9.67
CA HIS A 45 6.66 8.83 -9.90
C HIS A 45 7.28 8.38 -11.23
N MET A 46 7.70 7.11 -11.30
CA MET A 46 8.16 6.49 -12.54
C MET A 46 6.97 6.17 -13.47
N PHE A 47 5.87 5.70 -12.88
CA PHE A 47 4.65 5.36 -13.61
C PHE A 47 3.53 6.35 -13.31
N ALA A 48 2.73 6.69 -14.32
CA ALA A 48 1.55 7.54 -14.13
C ALA A 48 0.56 6.91 -13.14
N HIS A 49 -0.28 7.73 -12.51
CA HIS A 49 -1.23 7.26 -11.49
C HIS A 49 -2.13 6.13 -12.01
N GLU A 50 -2.69 6.32 -13.20
CA GLU A 50 -3.56 5.33 -13.85
C GLU A 50 -2.83 4.00 -14.13
N GLN A 51 -1.57 4.07 -14.55
CA GLN A 51 -0.74 2.88 -14.77
C GLN A 51 -0.51 2.11 -13.47
N ARG A 52 -0.23 2.81 -12.37
CA ARG A 52 -0.04 2.20 -11.05
C ARG A 52 -1.32 1.52 -10.55
N ILE A 53 -2.47 2.18 -10.74
CA ILE A 53 -3.79 1.60 -10.42
C ILE A 53 -4.02 0.32 -11.22
N GLU A 54 -3.76 0.33 -12.51
CA GLU A 54 -3.97 -0.85 -13.37
C GLU A 54 -3.00 -2.00 -13.02
N MET A 55 -1.75 -1.72 -12.67
CA MET A 55 -0.81 -2.74 -12.19
C MET A 55 -1.33 -3.41 -10.92
N VAL A 56 -1.81 -2.63 -9.96
CA VAL A 56 -2.40 -3.14 -8.70
C VAL A 56 -3.65 -3.96 -8.98
N LYS A 57 -4.56 -3.47 -9.83
CA LYS A 57 -5.78 -4.20 -10.21
C LYS A 57 -5.47 -5.55 -10.85
N LYS A 58 -4.55 -5.60 -11.80
CA LYS A 58 -4.14 -6.86 -12.45
C LYS A 58 -3.58 -7.86 -11.44
N THR A 59 -2.69 -7.39 -10.58
CA THR A 59 -2.11 -8.22 -9.52
C THR A 59 -3.20 -8.77 -8.60
N LEU A 60 -4.08 -7.92 -8.08
CA LEU A 60 -5.10 -8.35 -7.12
C LEU A 60 -6.18 -9.22 -7.77
N LYS A 61 -6.56 -8.97 -9.02
CA LYS A 61 -7.49 -9.85 -9.73
C LYS A 61 -6.97 -11.28 -9.82
N GLN A 62 -5.67 -11.45 -9.96
CA GLN A 62 -5.03 -12.75 -10.08
C GLN A 62 -4.85 -13.43 -8.72
N HIS A 63 -4.49 -12.68 -7.67
CA HIS A 63 -4.08 -13.21 -6.37
C HIS A 63 -5.13 -13.01 -5.28
N MET A 64 -5.85 -11.88 -5.29
CA MET A 64 -6.73 -11.42 -4.20
C MET A 64 -8.01 -10.73 -4.73
N PRO A 65 -8.91 -11.46 -5.38
CA PRO A 65 -10.06 -10.86 -6.08
C PRO A 65 -11.06 -10.14 -5.17
N LEU A 66 -11.00 -10.35 -3.85
CA LEU A 66 -11.91 -9.73 -2.86
C LEU A 66 -11.45 -8.33 -2.42
N PHE A 67 -10.25 -7.91 -2.79
CA PHE A 67 -9.75 -6.59 -2.44
C PHE A 67 -10.21 -5.54 -3.46
N ASN A 68 -10.68 -4.42 -2.96
CA ASN A 68 -10.93 -3.25 -3.80
C ASN A 68 -9.62 -2.52 -4.10
N VAL A 69 -9.53 -1.93 -5.28
CA VAL A 69 -8.44 -1.03 -5.66
C VAL A 69 -9.02 0.35 -5.92
N GLU A 70 -8.57 1.31 -5.16
CA GLU A 70 -9.00 2.71 -5.26
C GLU A 70 -7.78 3.59 -5.56
N GLY A 71 -7.93 4.51 -6.52
CA GLY A 71 -6.98 5.61 -6.71
C GLY A 71 -7.42 6.80 -5.88
N PHE A 72 -6.48 7.53 -5.27
CA PHE A 72 -6.75 8.75 -4.55
C PHE A 72 -5.67 9.80 -4.79
N ASP A 73 -6.13 11.00 -5.13
CA ASP A 73 -5.29 12.17 -5.35
C ASP A 73 -5.45 13.10 -4.16
N GLY A 74 -4.37 13.29 -3.41
CA GLY A 74 -4.38 14.07 -2.17
C GLY A 74 -3.70 13.35 -1.00
N ASN A 75 -3.96 13.85 0.21
CA ASN A 75 -3.39 13.27 1.43
C ASN A 75 -4.32 12.22 2.07
N ILE A 76 -3.74 11.37 2.92
CA ILE A 76 -4.47 10.27 3.55
C ILE A 76 -5.59 10.76 4.47
N ASN A 77 -5.45 11.95 5.08
CA ASN A 77 -6.46 12.48 5.99
C ASN A 77 -7.73 12.87 5.24
N ASP A 78 -7.60 13.46 4.04
CA ASP A 78 -8.75 13.80 3.20
C ASP A 78 -9.52 12.52 2.80
N TYR A 79 -8.79 11.43 2.54
CA TYR A 79 -9.43 10.14 2.27
C TYR A 79 -10.18 9.62 3.50
N ILE A 80 -9.56 9.65 4.69
CA ILE A 80 -10.19 9.19 5.93
C ILE A 80 -11.46 9.99 6.21
N GLU A 81 -11.41 11.30 6.11
CA GLU A 81 -12.58 12.17 6.29
C GLU A 81 -13.70 11.83 5.30
N SER A 82 -13.36 11.53 4.05
CA SER A 82 -14.35 11.16 3.03
C SER A 82 -15.09 9.85 3.34
N GLN A 83 -14.51 8.99 4.17
CA GLN A 83 -15.13 7.72 4.57
C GLN A 83 -16.11 7.88 5.75
N TRP A 84 -15.98 8.95 6.53
CA TRP A 84 -16.84 9.23 7.68
C TRP A 84 -18.23 9.76 7.25
N PRO A 85 -19.34 9.43 7.91
CA PRO A 85 -19.46 8.54 9.08
C PRO A 85 -19.70 7.06 8.73
N LYS A 86 -19.57 6.69 7.47
CA LYS A 86 -19.88 5.33 6.99
C LYS A 86 -18.95 4.29 7.58
N TYR A 87 -17.66 4.59 7.68
CA TYR A 87 -16.64 3.66 8.16
C TYR A 87 -15.68 4.28 9.17
N ASP A 88 -15.36 3.52 10.21
CA ASP A 88 -14.13 3.72 10.96
C ASP A 88 -12.97 3.09 10.15
N VAL A 89 -11.95 3.87 9.89
CA VAL A 89 -10.84 3.45 9.02
C VAL A 89 -9.72 2.82 9.84
N ILE A 90 -9.26 1.66 9.41
CA ILE A 90 -8.05 0.99 9.89
C ILE A 90 -7.01 1.08 8.78
N ILE A 91 -5.90 1.76 9.06
CA ILE A 91 -4.77 1.87 8.14
C ILE A 91 -3.81 0.71 8.37
N VAL A 92 -3.45 -0.01 7.32
CA VAL A 92 -2.37 -1.01 7.38
C VAL A 92 -1.10 -0.43 6.78
N ARG A 93 0.02 -0.61 7.46
CA ARG A 93 1.34 -0.16 7.01
C ARG A 93 2.34 -1.32 7.07
N GLY A 94 3.12 -1.47 6.00
CA GLY A 94 4.26 -2.37 5.98
C GLY A 94 5.48 -1.71 6.62
N LEU A 95 6.16 -2.42 7.52
CA LEU A 95 7.42 -1.99 8.13
C LEU A 95 8.53 -2.97 7.79
N ARG A 96 9.67 -2.46 7.36
CA ARG A 96 10.85 -3.26 6.99
C ARG A 96 12.03 -3.04 7.92
N ASN A 97 12.12 -1.87 8.55
CA ASN A 97 13.23 -1.46 9.41
C ASN A 97 12.81 -0.35 10.39
N ASN A 98 13.72 0.02 11.29
CA ASN A 98 13.47 1.03 12.31
C ASN A 98 13.22 2.44 11.70
N THR A 99 13.87 2.77 10.61
CA THR A 99 13.67 4.06 9.93
C THR A 99 12.25 4.18 9.38
N ASP A 100 11.70 3.10 8.80
CA ASP A 100 10.30 3.05 8.39
C ASP A 100 9.38 3.29 9.60
N PHE A 101 9.69 2.68 10.75
CA PHE A 101 8.88 2.82 11.97
C PHE A 101 8.87 4.25 12.50
N ASP A 102 10.03 4.90 12.61
CA ASP A 102 10.14 6.28 13.10
C ASP A 102 9.33 7.24 12.22
N TYR A 103 9.41 7.05 10.91
CA TYR A 103 8.66 7.84 9.94
C TYR A 103 7.13 7.63 10.07
N GLU A 104 6.70 6.39 10.21
CA GLU A 104 5.31 6.02 10.38
C GLU A 104 4.71 6.52 11.70
N MET A 105 5.48 6.52 12.80
CA MET A 105 5.04 7.05 14.09
C MET A 105 4.72 8.56 14.00
N MET A 106 5.49 9.30 13.23
CA MET A 106 5.22 10.71 12.97
C MET A 106 3.88 10.89 12.22
N TYR A 107 3.64 10.05 11.20
CA TYR A 107 2.38 10.07 10.44
C TYR A 107 1.17 9.67 11.29
N GLU A 108 1.31 8.67 12.16
CA GLU A 108 0.23 8.22 13.04
C GLU A 108 -0.28 9.35 13.93
N THR A 109 0.60 10.22 14.40
CA THR A 109 0.22 11.38 15.21
C THR A 109 -0.76 12.31 14.46
N PHE A 110 -0.61 12.42 13.15
CA PHE A 110 -1.52 13.19 12.31
C PHE A 110 -2.83 12.47 12.03
N THR A 111 -2.79 11.17 11.77
CA THR A 111 -4.00 10.39 11.40
C THR A 111 -4.92 10.11 12.58
N ARG A 112 -4.39 10.01 13.79
CA ARG A 112 -5.20 9.85 15.03
C ARG A 112 -6.23 10.96 15.25
N ARG A 113 -5.98 12.17 14.76
CA ARG A 113 -6.92 13.28 14.84
C ARG A 113 -8.24 13.00 14.12
N PHE A 114 -8.23 12.05 13.18
CA PHE A 114 -9.37 11.67 12.34
C PHE A 114 -9.97 10.33 12.74
N SER A 115 -9.74 9.87 13.98
CA SER A 115 -10.23 8.59 14.52
C SER A 115 -9.78 7.34 13.74
N ALA A 116 -8.72 7.43 12.96
CA ALA A 116 -8.14 6.28 12.29
C ALA A 116 -7.14 5.57 13.20
N GLN A 117 -7.11 4.24 13.13
CA GLN A 117 -6.13 3.40 13.80
C GLN A 117 -5.14 2.84 12.77
N THR A 118 -3.90 2.60 13.20
CA THR A 118 -2.88 2.03 12.34
C THR A 118 -2.43 0.67 12.84
N ILE A 119 -2.37 -0.30 11.95
CA ILE A 119 -1.79 -1.63 12.18
C ILE A 119 -0.51 -1.72 11.36
N TYR A 120 0.56 -2.13 12.02
CA TYR A 120 1.86 -2.35 11.39
C TYR A 120 2.09 -3.83 11.14
N MET A 121 2.56 -4.16 9.93
CA MET A 121 2.88 -5.51 9.50
C MET A 121 4.28 -5.57 8.92
N THR A 122 5.02 -6.61 9.24
CA THR A 122 6.33 -6.87 8.62
C THR A 122 6.17 -7.83 7.45
N PRO A 123 6.88 -7.63 6.34
CA PRO A 123 6.94 -8.62 5.28
C PRO A 123 7.66 -9.89 5.74
N SER A 124 7.47 -10.96 5.01
CA SER A 124 8.21 -12.21 5.21
C SER A 124 9.71 -12.00 4.95
N PRO A 125 10.60 -12.82 5.57
CA PRO A 125 12.05 -12.62 5.45
C PRO A 125 12.55 -12.51 4.00
N GLU A 126 11.99 -13.28 3.09
CA GLU A 126 12.33 -13.26 1.66
C GLU A 126 11.96 -11.95 0.95
N ASN A 127 11.00 -11.21 1.49
CA ASN A 127 10.49 -9.97 0.90
C ASN A 127 10.94 -8.70 1.63
N ILE A 128 11.71 -8.81 2.71
CA ILE A 128 12.05 -7.66 3.56
C ILE A 128 12.85 -6.57 2.82
N PHE A 129 13.65 -6.95 1.83
CA PHE A 129 14.44 -6.02 1.02
C PHE A 129 13.76 -5.64 -0.31
N VAL A 130 12.60 -6.24 -0.62
CA VAL A 130 11.87 -5.97 -1.85
C VAL A 130 11.10 -4.65 -1.70
N SER A 131 11.46 -3.66 -2.51
CA SER A 131 10.84 -2.34 -2.48
C SER A 131 10.68 -1.76 -3.88
N SER A 132 9.73 -0.83 -4.04
CA SER A 132 9.58 -0.09 -5.30
C SER A 132 10.85 0.68 -5.66
N SER A 133 11.55 1.24 -4.68
CA SER A 133 12.82 1.95 -4.92
C SER A 133 13.90 1.05 -5.51
N LEU A 134 14.02 -0.18 -4.99
CA LEU A 134 14.93 -1.19 -5.56
C LEU A 134 14.54 -1.51 -7.01
N VAL A 135 13.26 -1.79 -7.25
CA VAL A 135 12.78 -2.13 -8.60
C VAL A 135 13.03 -0.98 -9.59
N ARG A 136 12.71 0.26 -9.22
CA ARG A 136 13.00 1.43 -10.08
C ARG A 136 14.50 1.58 -10.40
N ASN A 137 15.35 1.32 -9.41
CA ASN A 137 16.79 1.36 -9.62
C ASN A 137 17.25 0.29 -10.62
N LEU A 138 16.76 -0.93 -10.49
CA LEU A 138 17.06 -2.02 -11.44
C LEU A 138 16.56 -1.70 -12.85
N ILE A 139 15.34 -1.18 -13.00
CA ILE A 139 14.80 -0.73 -14.29
C ILE A 139 15.74 0.31 -14.93
N ASN A 140 16.14 1.33 -14.17
CA ASN A 140 16.99 2.43 -14.66
C ASN A 140 18.40 1.95 -15.07
N THR A 141 18.90 0.90 -14.46
CA THR A 141 20.22 0.31 -14.76
C THR A 141 20.16 -0.82 -15.79
N GLY A 142 18.95 -1.20 -16.24
CA GLY A 142 18.75 -2.30 -17.18
C GLY A 142 19.03 -3.70 -16.57
N ALA A 143 19.00 -3.80 -15.24
CA ALA A 143 19.15 -5.05 -14.52
C ALA A 143 17.82 -5.81 -14.40
N ASP A 144 17.91 -7.12 -14.19
CA ASP A 144 16.75 -7.99 -14.01
C ASP A 144 16.04 -7.71 -12.69
N TYR A 145 14.70 -7.66 -12.71
CA TYR A 145 13.84 -7.43 -11.56
C TYR A 145 12.59 -8.33 -11.55
N ASP A 146 12.52 -9.31 -12.44
CA ASP A 146 11.32 -10.12 -12.68
C ASP A 146 10.86 -10.85 -11.41
N ASP A 147 11.81 -11.35 -10.61
CA ASP A 147 11.52 -12.03 -9.34
C ASP A 147 11.00 -11.11 -8.22
N LEU A 148 11.02 -9.81 -8.43
CA LEU A 148 10.64 -8.82 -7.40
C LEU A 148 9.23 -8.28 -7.58
N VAL A 149 8.61 -8.54 -8.71
CA VAL A 149 7.32 -7.99 -9.11
C VAL A 149 6.29 -9.07 -9.44
N PRO A 150 5.00 -8.85 -9.12
CA PRO A 150 3.99 -9.91 -9.23
C PRO A 150 3.31 -10.03 -10.59
N TRP A 151 3.63 -9.18 -11.56
CA TRP A 151 2.92 -9.15 -12.85
C TRP A 151 3.60 -9.89 -14.00
N ILE A 152 4.71 -10.51 -13.75
CA ILE A 152 5.47 -11.29 -14.74
C ILE A 152 5.17 -12.77 -14.59
#